data_0729f895f926805b1512153bb5185b9e
#
_entry.id   0729f895f926805b1512153bb5185b9e
#
_cell.length_a   1.000
_cell.length_b   1.000
_cell.length_c   1.000
_cell.angle_alpha   90.00
_cell.angle_beta   90.00
_cell.angle_gamma   90.00
#
_symmetry.space_group_name_H-M   'P 1'
#
loop_
_entity.id
_entity.type
_entity.pdbx_description
1 polymer ?
#
loop_
_entity_poly.entity_id
_entity_poly.type
_entity_poly.pdbx_seq_one_letter_code
_entity_poly.pdbx_strand_id
1 'polypeptide(L)'
;LREMHRQQQLRLIEQRISEIPADAPLIVAGDFNDWRQKADLSRSGLREVFVETHGKPARTFPARLPLLPLDRIYVRNLKVHNARVLTTRPWSHLADHVPLSVEIEL
;
A
#
# COMPACT_ATOMS: atom_id res chain seq x y z
N LEU A 1 -21.18 4.68 5.82
CA LEU A 1 -20.98 3.34 6.38
C LEU A 1 -19.64 2.75 5.99
N ARG A 2 -19.33 2.70 4.68
CA ARG A 2 -18.05 2.15 4.21
C ARG A 2 -16.87 2.97 4.72
N GLU A 3 -16.98 4.29 4.75
CA GLU A 3 -15.93 5.15 5.26
C GLU A 3 -15.71 4.93 6.76
N MET A 4 -16.78 4.74 7.52
CA MET A 4 -16.68 4.42 8.94
C MET A 4 -15.98 3.09 9.16
N HIS A 5 -16.31 2.08 8.36
CA HIS A 5 -15.65 0.77 8.44
C HIS A 5 -14.17 0.88 8.11
N ARG A 6 -13.81 1.64 7.08
CA ARG A 6 -12.41 1.86 6.73
C ARG A 6 -11.66 2.56 7.84
N GLN A 7 -12.27 3.57 8.47
CA GLN A 7 -11.63 4.26 9.59
C GLN A 7 -11.45 3.34 10.79
N GLN A 8 -12.42 2.46 11.05
CA GLN A 8 -12.28 1.44 12.09
C GLN A 8 -11.15 0.47 11.78
N GLN A 9 -11.05 0.01 10.52
CA GLN A 9 -9.97 -0.87 10.08
C GLN A 9 -8.62 -0.21 10.27
N LEU A 10 -8.49 1.05 9.88
CA LEU A 10 -7.23 1.79 10.05
C LEU A 10 -6.84 1.89 11.53
N ARG A 11 -7.80 2.17 12.40
CA ARG A 11 -7.51 2.21 13.84
C ARG A 11 -7.04 0.87 14.38
N LEU A 12 -7.65 -0.22 13.93
CA LEU A 12 -7.23 -1.57 14.32
C LEU A 12 -5.83 -1.89 13.81
N ILE A 13 -5.51 -1.49 12.58
CA ILE A 13 -4.19 -1.65 12.00
C ILE A 13 -3.18 -0.84 12.81
N GLU A 14 -3.48 0.42 13.11
CA GLU A 14 -2.60 1.28 13.90
C GLU A 14 -2.36 0.70 15.30
N GLN A 15 -3.41 0.16 15.91
CA GLN A 15 -3.30 -0.51 17.21
C GLN A 15 -2.39 -1.73 17.12
N ARG A 16 -2.54 -2.54 16.07
CA ARG A 16 -1.68 -3.70 15.86
C ARG A 16 -0.22 -3.29 15.65
N ILE A 17 0.00 -2.23 14.88
CA ILE A 17 1.34 -1.70 14.65
C ILE A 17 1.97 -1.24 15.97
N SER A 18 1.19 -0.65 16.86
CA SER A 18 1.71 -0.15 18.15
C SER A 18 2.23 -1.26 19.06
N GLU A 19 1.83 -2.52 18.81
CA GLU A 19 2.31 -3.68 19.55
C GLU A 19 3.67 -4.19 19.03
N ILE A 20 4.11 -3.70 17.88
CA ILE A 20 5.35 -4.12 17.24
C ILE A 20 6.45 -3.15 17.67
N PRO A 21 7.65 -3.64 18.05
CA PRO A 21 8.76 -2.76 18.44
C PRO A 21 9.02 -1.70 17.37
N ALA A 22 9.23 -0.46 17.80
CA ALA A 22 9.35 0.68 16.88
C ALA A 22 10.55 0.57 15.94
N ASP A 23 11.57 -0.20 16.31
CA ASP A 23 12.79 -0.42 15.52
C ASP A 23 12.75 -1.68 14.66
N ALA A 24 11.69 -2.48 14.75
CA ALA A 24 11.56 -3.69 13.95
C ALA A 24 11.22 -3.35 12.48
N PRO A 25 11.79 -4.08 11.52
CA PRO A 25 11.34 -3.97 10.13
C PRO A 25 9.89 -4.39 10.01
N LEU A 26 9.10 -3.61 9.26
CA LEU A 26 7.67 -3.85 9.16
C LEU A 26 7.17 -3.54 7.75
N ILE A 27 6.31 -4.41 7.24
CA ILE A 27 5.57 -4.19 6.00
C ILE A 27 4.08 -4.34 6.31
N VAL A 28 3.28 -3.38 5.88
CA VAL A 28 1.82 -3.47 5.90
C VAL A 28 1.34 -3.28 4.47
N ALA A 29 0.73 -4.30 3.90
CA ALA A 29 0.34 -4.27 2.50
C ALA A 29 -1.05 -4.87 2.30
N GLY A 30 -1.78 -4.38 1.31
CA GLY A 30 -3.07 -4.91 0.95
C GLY A 30 -3.91 -3.96 0.12
N ASP A 31 -5.15 -4.38 -0.11
CA ASP A 31 -6.16 -3.55 -0.74
C ASP A 31 -6.85 -2.73 0.35
N PHE A 32 -6.57 -1.44 0.38
CA PHE A 32 -7.18 -0.51 1.34
C PHE A 32 -8.48 0.08 0.80
N ASN A 33 -8.82 -0.23 -0.46
CA ASN A 33 -9.97 0.31 -1.16
C ASN A 33 -10.06 1.84 -1.01
N ASP A 34 -8.90 2.50 -1.04
CA ASP A 34 -8.74 3.89 -0.65
C ASP A 34 -8.60 4.82 -1.87
N TRP A 35 -9.57 4.77 -2.77
CA TRP A 35 -9.55 5.59 -3.96
C TRP A 35 -9.59 7.10 -3.64
N ARG A 36 -10.06 7.48 -2.48
CA ARG A 36 -10.07 8.88 -2.01
C ARG A 36 -8.77 9.28 -1.31
N GLN A 37 -7.84 8.35 -1.18
CA GLN A 37 -6.53 8.57 -0.58
C GLN A 37 -6.60 9.11 0.86
N LYS A 38 -7.54 8.59 1.65
CA LYS A 38 -7.72 8.96 3.06
C LYS A 38 -6.99 8.04 4.03
N ALA A 39 -6.54 6.88 3.56
CA ALA A 39 -5.75 5.98 4.38
C ALA A 39 -4.35 6.56 4.55
N ASP A 40 -3.94 6.75 5.81
CA ASP A 40 -2.63 7.30 6.13
C ASP A 40 -2.09 6.66 7.40
N LEU A 41 -0.99 5.93 7.25
CA LEU A 41 -0.30 5.29 8.36
C LEU A 41 1.00 6.02 8.75
N SER A 42 1.19 7.26 8.27
CA SER A 42 2.41 8.02 8.57
C SER A 42 2.57 8.32 10.05
N ARG A 43 1.48 8.45 10.80
CA ARG A 43 1.53 8.63 12.25
C ARG A 43 2.17 7.46 12.99
N SER A 44 2.13 6.28 12.38
CA SER A 44 2.77 5.09 12.92
C SER A 44 4.22 4.93 12.45
N GLY A 45 4.76 5.94 11.78
CA GLY A 45 6.13 5.93 11.28
C GLY A 45 6.33 5.17 9.99
N LEU A 46 5.25 4.77 9.30
CA LEU A 46 5.34 4.04 8.05
C LEU A 46 5.38 5.00 6.86
N ARG A 47 6.08 4.56 5.80
CA ARG A 47 6.17 5.27 4.53
C ARG A 47 5.47 4.44 3.47
N GLU A 48 4.65 5.07 2.62
CA GLU A 48 4.04 4.36 1.50
C GLU A 48 5.07 4.26 0.36
N VAL A 49 5.27 3.04 -0.14
CA VAL A 49 6.36 2.72 -1.06
C VAL A 49 6.29 3.54 -2.36
N PHE A 50 5.13 3.66 -2.99
CA PHE A 50 4.99 4.33 -4.27
C PHE A 50 5.00 5.85 -4.13
N VAL A 51 4.49 6.38 -3.04
CA VAL A 51 4.64 7.81 -2.74
C VAL A 51 6.12 8.15 -2.57
N GLU A 52 6.87 7.30 -1.85
CA GLU A 52 8.31 7.52 -1.64
C GLU A 52 9.10 7.45 -2.94
N THR A 53 8.81 6.46 -3.79
CA THR A 53 9.62 6.18 -4.99
C THR A 53 9.12 6.91 -6.23
N HIS A 54 7.82 7.19 -6.35
CA HIS A 54 7.21 7.77 -7.55
C HIS A 54 6.48 9.08 -7.29
N GLY A 55 6.37 9.51 -6.02
CA GLY A 55 5.73 10.76 -5.66
C GLY A 55 4.20 10.69 -5.54
N LYS A 56 3.60 9.54 -5.84
CA LYS A 56 2.15 9.36 -5.78
C LYS A 56 1.81 7.88 -5.60
N PRO A 57 0.62 7.57 -5.04
CA PRO A 57 0.19 6.17 -4.91
C PRO A 57 0.08 5.46 -6.26
N ALA A 58 0.32 4.15 -6.26
CA ALA A 58 0.19 3.33 -7.45
C ALA A 58 -1.28 3.17 -7.85
N ARG A 59 -1.57 3.26 -9.13
CA ARG A 59 -2.91 2.97 -9.67
C ARG A 59 -3.00 1.50 -10.01
N THR A 60 -3.97 0.80 -9.42
CA THR A 60 -4.01 -0.67 -9.48
C THR A 60 -5.30 -1.25 -10.02
N PHE A 61 -6.37 -0.46 -10.13
CA PHE A 61 -7.70 -0.94 -10.50
C PHE A 61 -8.39 0.01 -11.48
N PRO A 62 -9.10 -0.48 -12.48
CA PRO A 62 -9.15 -1.88 -12.95
C PRO A 62 -7.84 -2.29 -13.64
N ALA A 63 -7.53 -3.58 -13.64
CA ALA A 63 -6.23 -4.07 -14.10
C ALA A 63 -5.90 -3.68 -15.55
N ARG A 64 -6.89 -3.67 -16.44
CA ARG A 64 -6.67 -3.36 -17.85
C ARG A 64 -6.58 -1.87 -18.15
N LEU A 65 -7.02 -1.02 -17.21
CA LEU A 65 -6.94 0.43 -17.33
C LEU A 65 -6.80 1.01 -15.92
N PRO A 66 -5.62 0.91 -15.29
CA PRO A 66 -5.45 1.32 -13.90
C PRO A 66 -5.69 2.81 -13.70
N LEU A 67 -6.74 3.14 -12.98
CA LEU A 67 -7.16 4.51 -12.69
C LEU A 67 -7.20 4.80 -11.19
N LEU A 68 -7.58 3.80 -10.37
CA LEU A 68 -7.82 3.99 -8.93
C LEU A 68 -6.68 3.40 -8.10
N PRO A 69 -6.15 4.17 -7.13
CA PRO A 69 -5.05 3.72 -6.29
C PRO A 69 -5.58 2.99 -5.06
N LEU A 70 -6.01 1.73 -5.22
CA LEU A 70 -6.65 0.95 -4.16
C LEU A 70 -5.67 0.19 -3.27
N ASP A 71 -4.54 -0.24 -3.83
CA ASP A 71 -3.58 -1.10 -3.13
C ASP A 71 -2.40 -0.27 -2.63
N ARG A 72 -1.96 -0.56 -1.41
CA ARG A 72 -0.89 0.17 -0.75
C ARG A 72 0.15 -0.78 -0.19
N ILE A 73 1.39 -0.34 -0.19
CA ILE A 73 2.49 -1.00 0.53
C ILE A 73 3.13 0.04 1.43
N TYR A 74 3.05 -0.18 2.72
CA TYR A 74 3.67 0.67 3.73
C TYR A 74 4.84 -0.05 4.37
N VAL A 75 5.92 0.68 4.63
CA VAL A 75 7.13 0.11 5.21
C VAL A 75 7.67 0.97 6.34
N ARG A 76 8.40 0.34 7.25
CA ARG A 76 9.10 1.01 8.34
C ARG A 76 10.38 0.23 8.66
N ASN A 77 11.48 0.96 8.87
CA ASN A 77 12.79 0.41 9.25
C ASN A 77 13.37 -0.57 8.23
N LEU A 78 13.17 -0.25 6.94
CA LEU A 78 13.79 -0.98 5.84
C LEU A 78 13.91 -0.06 4.63
N LYS A 79 14.77 -0.42 3.69
CA LYS A 79 14.96 0.31 2.43
C LYS A 79 14.12 -0.33 1.34
N VAL A 80 13.64 0.49 0.42
CA VAL A 80 12.87 0.04 -0.73
C VAL A 80 13.62 0.32 -2.03
N HIS A 81 13.55 -0.63 -2.95
CA HIS A 81 14.17 -0.56 -4.27
C HIS A 81 13.19 -1.05 -5.32
N ASN A 82 13.31 -0.53 -6.54
CA ASN A 82 12.63 -1.06 -7.73
C ASN A 82 11.13 -1.31 -7.53
N ALA A 83 10.43 -0.30 -7.01
CA ALA A 83 8.97 -0.38 -6.88
C ALA A 83 8.33 -0.27 -8.26
N ARG A 84 7.48 -1.22 -8.62
CA ARG A 84 6.86 -1.32 -9.95
C ARG A 84 5.40 -1.70 -9.89
N VAL A 85 4.63 -1.13 -10.81
CA VAL A 85 3.27 -1.57 -11.09
C VAL A 85 3.33 -2.46 -12.33
N LEU A 86 2.89 -3.73 -12.22
CA LEU A 86 2.99 -4.70 -13.30
C LEU A 86 1.77 -4.56 -14.20
N THR A 87 1.83 -3.63 -15.17
CA THR A 87 0.70 -3.28 -16.02
C THR A 87 0.65 -4.04 -17.34
N THR A 88 1.72 -4.76 -17.72
CA THR A 88 1.78 -5.47 -18.99
C THR A 88 1.19 -6.87 -18.88
N ARG A 89 0.93 -7.52 -20.03
CA ARG A 89 0.53 -8.92 -20.05
C ARG A 89 1.64 -9.81 -19.47
N PRO A 90 1.31 -10.88 -18.77
CA PRO A 90 -0.04 -11.39 -18.49
C PRO A 90 -0.73 -10.70 -17.30
N TRP A 91 -0.02 -9.84 -16.55
CA TRP A 91 -0.48 -9.27 -15.28
C TRP A 91 -1.78 -8.50 -15.40
N SER A 92 -1.95 -7.75 -16.50
CA SER A 92 -3.16 -6.96 -16.76
C SER A 92 -4.41 -7.82 -17.00
N HIS A 93 -4.26 -9.15 -17.15
CA HIS A 93 -5.33 -10.05 -17.54
C HIS A 93 -5.54 -11.22 -16.58
N LEU A 94 -4.86 -11.23 -15.43
CA LEU A 94 -4.95 -12.33 -14.48
C LEU A 94 -5.91 -12.08 -13.34
N ALA A 95 -6.11 -10.81 -12.96
CA ALA A 95 -6.97 -10.44 -11.84
C ALA A 95 -7.55 -9.05 -12.09
N ASP A 96 -8.44 -8.60 -11.20
CA ASP A 96 -9.06 -7.27 -11.29
C ASP A 96 -8.09 -6.14 -10.96
N HIS A 97 -7.09 -6.41 -10.14
CA HIS A 97 -6.04 -5.46 -9.79
C HIS A 97 -4.72 -5.88 -10.45
N VAL A 98 -3.90 -4.90 -10.84
CA VAL A 98 -2.55 -5.21 -11.26
C VAL A 98 -1.67 -5.42 -10.03
N PRO A 99 -0.70 -6.34 -10.09
CA PRO A 99 0.21 -6.55 -8.97
C PRO A 99 1.16 -5.38 -8.77
N LEU A 100 1.58 -5.19 -7.54
CA LEU A 100 2.67 -4.30 -7.17
C LEU A 100 3.87 -5.15 -6.76
N SER A 101 5.05 -4.69 -7.15
CA SER A 101 6.31 -5.36 -6.82
C SER A 101 7.27 -4.35 -6.21
N VAL A 102 7.97 -4.77 -5.16
CA VAL A 102 9.00 -3.95 -4.53
C VAL A 102 10.11 -4.85 -4.01
N GLU A 103 11.34 -4.41 -4.18
CA GLU A 103 12.50 -5.04 -3.55
C GLU A 103 12.77 -4.30 -2.24
N ILE A 104 13.05 -5.07 -1.19
CA ILE A 104 13.36 -4.49 0.13
C ILE A 104 14.73 -4.93 0.60
N GLU A 105 15.32 -4.08 1.42
CA GLU A 105 16.60 -4.35 2.06
C GLU A 105 16.47 -4.04 3.55
N LEU A 106 16.84 -5.01 4.38
CA LEU A 106 16.77 -4.88 5.84
C LEU A 106 17.94 -4.08 6.42
#